data_2074f1d4c7aca322cd3d8f491167bd90
#
_entry.id   2074f1d4c7aca322cd3d8f491167bd90
#
_cell.length_a   1.000
_cell.length_b   1.000
_cell.length_c   1.000
_cell.angle_alpha   90.00
_cell.angle_beta   90.00
_cell.angle_gamma   90.00
#
_symmetry.space_group_name_H-M   'P 1'
#
loop_
_entity.id
_entity.type
_entity.pdbx_description
1 polymer ?
#
loop_
_entity_poly.entity_id
_entity_poly.type
_entity_poly.pdbx_seq_one_letter_code
_entity_poly.pdbx_strand_id
1 'polypeptide(L)'
;MLDYRHCTLCPRACGVDRTAGERGFCQMPDHILAARAALHYWEEPVISGSFGSGAVFFSGCTLRCAFCQNGVISQENFGKEISSQELRAAFERLIDEGCQNINLVSPTHFLPSILPALAPKLPVPVVYNCGGYESVETLRVLELSLIHISEPTRP
;
A
#
# COMPACT_ATOMS: atom_id res chain seq x y z
N MET A 1 -5.25 -13.75 -11.22
CA MET A 1 -3.90 -13.23 -10.87
C MET A 1 -3.96 -11.72 -10.98
N LEU A 2 -3.54 -10.97 -9.95
CA LEU A 2 -3.50 -9.50 -10.01
C LEU A 2 -2.47 -9.06 -11.04
N ASP A 3 -2.87 -8.19 -11.99
CA ASP A 3 -2.05 -7.80 -13.14
C ASP A 3 -2.23 -6.31 -13.45
N TYR A 4 -1.23 -5.71 -14.07
CA TYR A 4 -1.25 -4.34 -14.55
C TYR A 4 -1.72 -4.20 -16.01
N ARG A 5 -1.72 -5.28 -16.79
CA ARG A 5 -2.10 -5.27 -18.23
C ARG A 5 -3.59 -5.03 -18.46
N HIS A 6 -4.42 -5.39 -17.49
CA HIS A 6 -5.85 -5.13 -17.48
C HIS A 6 -6.28 -4.82 -16.05
N CYS A 7 -6.08 -3.57 -15.64
CA CYS A 7 -6.17 -3.17 -14.24
C CYS A 7 -7.60 -3.28 -13.67
N THR A 8 -7.80 -4.27 -12.81
CA THR A 8 -9.05 -4.51 -12.04
C THR A 8 -8.78 -4.62 -10.53
N LEU A 9 -7.69 -4.03 -10.04
CA LEU A 9 -7.24 -4.11 -8.65
C LEU A 9 -8.24 -3.51 -7.63
N CYS A 10 -9.08 -2.60 -8.08
CA CYS A 10 -10.13 -1.99 -7.27
C CYS A 10 -11.46 -1.95 -8.05
N PRO A 11 -12.60 -1.66 -7.37
CA PRO A 11 -13.92 -1.64 -8.01
C PRO A 11 -14.09 -0.64 -9.16
N ARG A 12 -13.13 0.27 -9.38
CA ARG A 12 -13.14 1.14 -10.56
C ARG A 12 -12.92 0.38 -11.86
N ALA A 13 -12.27 -0.78 -11.79
CA ALA A 13 -12.08 -1.69 -12.92
C ALA A 13 -11.71 -0.94 -14.22
N CYS A 14 -10.69 -0.09 -14.16
CA CYS A 14 -10.36 0.82 -15.26
C CYS A 14 -10.00 0.09 -16.56
N GLY A 15 -9.55 -1.17 -16.49
CA GLY A 15 -9.21 -1.99 -17.66
C GLY A 15 -7.96 -1.53 -18.42
N VAL A 16 -7.29 -0.49 -17.97
CA VAL A 16 -6.10 0.09 -18.62
C VAL A 16 -4.91 -0.87 -18.55
N ASP A 17 -4.05 -0.82 -19.56
CA ASP A 17 -2.73 -1.45 -19.55
C ASP A 17 -1.68 -0.49 -19.02
N ARG A 18 -1.39 -0.63 -17.73
CA ARG A 18 -0.39 0.22 -17.07
C ARG A 18 1.03 -0.10 -17.53
N THR A 19 1.29 -1.32 -18.03
CA THR A 19 2.61 -1.70 -18.59
C THR A 19 2.88 -1.03 -19.92
N ALA A 20 1.82 -0.66 -20.65
CA ALA A 20 1.90 0.16 -21.87
C ALA A 20 1.92 1.67 -21.60
N GLY A 21 1.98 2.08 -20.33
CA GLY A 21 2.00 3.50 -19.94
C GLY A 21 0.64 4.13 -19.72
N GLU A 22 -0.47 3.37 -19.90
CA GLU A 22 -1.80 3.90 -19.63
C GLU A 22 -2.01 4.17 -18.13
N ARG A 23 -2.87 5.13 -17.82
CA ARG A 23 -3.19 5.52 -16.44
C ARG A 23 -4.69 5.40 -16.19
N GLY A 24 -5.03 4.68 -15.13
CA GLY A 24 -6.41 4.63 -14.63
C GLY A 24 -6.73 5.81 -13.69
N PHE A 25 -7.82 5.69 -12.95
CA PHE A 25 -8.29 6.73 -12.03
C PHE A 25 -7.24 7.15 -10.98
N CYS A 26 -6.48 6.21 -10.43
CA CYS A 26 -5.43 6.50 -9.45
C CYS A 26 -4.20 7.20 -10.04
N GLN A 27 -4.08 7.28 -11.36
CA GLN A 27 -2.97 7.89 -12.11
C GLN A 27 -1.61 7.20 -11.90
N MET A 28 -1.59 5.98 -11.36
CA MET A 28 -0.35 5.29 -11.01
C MET A 28 0.20 4.41 -12.14
N PRO A 29 1.55 4.31 -12.23
CA PRO A 29 2.25 3.43 -13.15
C PRO A 29 2.19 1.95 -12.70
N ASP A 30 2.84 1.07 -13.46
CA ASP A 30 3.03 -0.36 -13.14
C ASP A 30 4.17 -0.65 -12.15
N HIS A 31 4.89 0.38 -11.72
CA HIS A 31 5.94 0.32 -10.72
C HIS A 31 5.56 1.12 -9.48
N ILE A 32 6.21 0.82 -8.33
CA ILE A 32 5.86 1.41 -7.05
C ILE A 32 6.35 2.86 -6.97
N LEU A 33 5.46 3.75 -6.57
CA LEU A 33 5.80 5.08 -6.09
C LEU A 33 5.52 5.15 -4.59
N ALA A 34 6.53 5.46 -3.78
CA ALA A 34 6.41 5.61 -2.33
C ALA A 34 6.85 7.01 -1.89
N ALA A 35 6.03 7.64 -1.07
CA ALA A 35 6.30 8.99 -0.57
C ALA A 35 7.15 8.97 0.71
N ARG A 36 6.96 7.95 1.55
CA ARG A 36 7.62 7.86 2.85
C ARG A 36 7.67 6.41 3.34
N ALA A 37 8.76 6.05 4.02
CA ALA A 37 8.89 4.84 4.81
C ALA A 37 9.60 5.19 6.12
N ALA A 38 8.87 5.22 7.25
CA ALA A 38 9.40 5.62 8.56
C ALA A 38 8.54 5.05 9.70
N LEU A 39 9.11 5.03 10.90
CA LEU A 39 8.35 4.77 12.12
C LEU A 39 7.26 5.83 12.30
N HIS A 40 6.05 5.38 12.63
CA HIS A 40 4.89 6.21 12.88
C HIS A 40 4.25 5.83 14.23
N TYR A 41 4.03 6.81 15.10
CA TYR A 41 3.58 6.59 16.48
C TYR A 41 2.13 7.03 16.72
N TRP A 42 1.48 7.57 15.70
CA TRP A 42 0.16 8.20 15.79
C TRP A 42 -0.93 7.42 15.07
N GLU A 43 -0.70 6.13 14.84
CA GLU A 43 -1.75 5.20 14.43
C GLU A 43 -2.59 4.79 15.66
N GLU A 44 -3.64 3.99 15.46
CA GLU A 44 -4.40 3.42 16.57
C GLU A 44 -3.46 2.71 17.56
N PRO A 45 -3.73 2.78 18.89
CA PRO A 45 -2.86 2.20 19.90
C PRO A 45 -2.51 0.73 19.68
N VAL A 46 -3.45 -0.05 19.12
CA VAL A 46 -3.22 -1.47 18.80
C VAL A 46 -2.23 -1.66 17.63
N ILE A 47 -2.08 -0.65 16.77
CA ILE A 47 -1.16 -0.65 15.61
C ILE A 47 0.19 -0.07 16.03
N SER A 48 0.21 1.13 16.60
CA SER A 48 1.45 1.83 16.98
C SER A 48 2.14 1.21 18.20
N GLY A 49 1.38 0.75 19.18
CA GLY A 49 1.90 0.27 20.46
C GLY A 49 2.92 1.23 21.06
N SER A 50 3.93 0.67 21.74
CA SER A 50 5.01 1.43 22.38
C SER A 50 6.21 1.71 21.46
N PHE A 51 6.37 0.91 20.39
CA PHE A 51 7.55 0.94 19.51
C PHE A 51 7.29 1.58 18.15
N GLY A 52 6.05 1.93 17.86
CA GLY A 52 5.63 2.50 16.59
C GLY A 52 5.37 1.47 15.50
N SER A 53 4.68 1.90 14.47
CA SER A 53 4.36 1.17 13.26
C SER A 53 5.35 1.54 12.16
N GLY A 54 5.89 0.57 11.44
CA GLY A 54 6.74 0.78 10.27
C GLY A 54 5.88 1.17 9.05
N ALA A 55 5.45 2.44 8.98
CA ALA A 55 4.52 2.90 7.97
C ALA A 55 5.19 3.20 6.64
N VAL A 56 4.64 2.63 5.57
CA VAL A 56 5.02 2.94 4.18
C VAL A 56 3.83 3.56 3.47
N PHE A 57 3.97 4.82 3.07
CA PHE A 57 2.96 5.60 2.36
C PHE A 57 3.18 5.50 0.85
N PHE A 58 2.24 4.87 0.16
CA PHE A 58 2.26 4.76 -1.29
C PHE A 58 1.60 5.97 -1.96
N SER A 59 2.16 6.41 -3.07
CA SER A 59 1.63 7.53 -3.85
C SER A 59 0.38 7.14 -4.63
N GLY A 60 -0.52 8.10 -4.85
CA GLY A 60 -1.81 7.85 -5.48
C GLY A 60 -2.81 7.19 -4.54
N CYS A 61 -4.06 7.13 -4.98
CA CYS A 61 -5.12 6.47 -4.20
C CYS A 61 -6.29 6.09 -5.11
N THR A 62 -6.89 4.93 -4.85
CA THR A 62 -8.08 4.46 -5.57
C THR A 62 -9.35 5.25 -5.23
N LEU A 63 -9.40 5.89 -4.05
CA LEU A 63 -10.52 6.71 -3.58
C LEU A 63 -10.39 8.20 -3.96
N ARG A 64 -9.22 8.81 -3.74
CA ARG A 64 -8.96 10.25 -3.97
C ARG A 64 -9.97 11.14 -3.24
N CYS A 65 -10.19 10.91 -1.94
CA CYS A 65 -11.16 11.67 -1.14
C CYS A 65 -10.85 13.17 -1.14
N ALA A 66 -11.88 14.02 -1.31
CA ALA A 66 -11.72 15.47 -1.35
C ALA A 66 -11.17 16.08 -0.04
N PHE A 67 -11.39 15.41 1.08
CA PHE A 67 -10.94 15.80 2.42
C PHE A 67 -9.69 15.04 2.90
N CYS A 68 -8.94 14.40 1.98
CA CYS A 68 -7.79 13.59 2.35
C CYS A 68 -6.69 14.45 3.00
N GLN A 69 -6.33 14.13 4.25
CA GLN A 69 -5.21 14.80 4.94
C GLN A 69 -3.85 14.58 4.26
N ASN A 70 -3.73 13.49 3.49
CA ASN A 70 -2.54 13.14 2.72
C ASN A 70 -2.71 13.51 1.22
N GLY A 71 -3.40 14.61 0.90
CA GLY A 71 -3.74 15.00 -0.48
C GLY A 71 -2.55 15.08 -1.43
N VAL A 72 -1.41 15.62 -0.96
CA VAL A 72 -0.16 15.70 -1.72
C VAL A 72 0.32 14.33 -2.19
N ILE A 73 0.21 13.31 -1.33
CA ILE A 73 0.61 11.93 -1.65
C ILE A 73 -0.45 11.26 -2.54
N SER A 74 -1.72 11.37 -2.14
CA SER A 74 -2.82 10.58 -2.72
C SER A 74 -3.39 11.17 -4.01
N GLN A 75 -3.22 12.48 -4.26
CA GLN A 75 -3.82 13.18 -5.40
C GLN A 75 -2.79 13.85 -6.30
N GLU A 76 -1.72 14.42 -5.74
CA GLU A 76 -0.64 15.05 -6.51
C GLU A 76 0.48 14.07 -6.87
N ASN A 77 0.36 12.81 -6.42
CA ASN A 77 1.26 11.71 -6.75
C ASN A 77 2.70 11.93 -6.27
N PHE A 78 2.88 12.71 -5.21
CA PHE A 78 4.20 12.92 -4.61
C PHE A 78 4.79 11.60 -4.14
N GLY A 79 6.02 11.31 -4.57
CA GLY A 79 6.75 10.11 -4.16
C GLY A 79 7.92 9.81 -5.09
N LYS A 80 8.71 8.80 -4.72
CA LYS A 80 9.85 8.32 -5.48
C LYS A 80 9.54 6.91 -6.00
N GLU A 81 9.99 6.64 -7.22
CA GLU A 81 9.98 5.29 -7.77
C GLU A 81 10.92 4.38 -7.00
N ILE A 82 10.42 3.20 -6.63
CA ILE A 82 11.20 2.15 -5.99
C ILE A 82 10.84 0.78 -6.57
N SER A 83 11.82 -0.12 -6.60
CA SER A 83 11.62 -1.52 -6.95
C SER A 83 11.03 -2.32 -5.78
N SER A 84 10.54 -3.54 -6.06
CA SER A 84 10.11 -4.48 -5.01
C SER A 84 11.27 -4.85 -4.07
N GLN A 85 12.50 -4.87 -4.55
CA GLN A 85 13.70 -5.13 -3.74
C GLN A 85 14.01 -3.96 -2.79
N GLU A 86 13.93 -2.71 -3.28
CA GLU A 86 14.09 -1.52 -2.44
C GLU A 86 12.98 -1.40 -1.40
N LEU A 87 11.74 -1.78 -1.77
CA LEU A 87 10.64 -1.86 -0.83
C LEU A 87 10.92 -2.91 0.26
N ARG A 88 11.43 -4.08 -0.11
CA ARG A 88 11.83 -5.11 0.86
C ARG A 88 12.92 -4.60 1.80
N ALA A 89 13.96 -3.96 1.29
CA ALA A 89 15.01 -3.36 2.09
C ALA A 89 14.47 -2.27 3.05
N ALA A 90 13.46 -1.50 2.62
CA ALA A 90 12.80 -0.54 3.50
C ALA A 90 12.03 -1.23 4.64
N PHE A 91 11.37 -2.36 4.40
CA PHE A 91 10.74 -3.15 5.46
C PHE A 91 11.76 -3.67 6.46
N GLU A 92 12.86 -4.25 5.99
CA GLU A 92 13.94 -4.79 6.84
C GLU A 92 14.55 -3.70 7.71
N ARG A 93 14.84 -2.53 7.15
CA ARG A 93 15.32 -1.37 7.90
C ARG A 93 14.35 -0.94 9.00
N LEU A 94 13.04 -0.86 8.71
CA LEU A 94 12.03 -0.49 9.71
C LEU A 94 11.91 -1.54 10.83
N ILE A 95 12.09 -2.81 10.50
CA ILE A 95 12.12 -3.92 11.47
C ILE A 95 13.37 -3.79 12.36
N ASP A 96 14.53 -3.50 11.79
CA ASP A 96 15.77 -3.27 12.53
C ASP A 96 15.68 -2.03 13.44
N GLU A 97 14.91 -1.01 13.04
CA GLU A 97 14.57 0.16 13.85
C GLU A 97 13.59 -0.18 14.99
N GLY A 98 13.07 -1.40 15.05
CA GLY A 98 12.24 -1.93 16.14
C GLY A 98 10.74 -1.75 15.97
N CYS A 99 10.22 -1.53 14.75
CA CYS A 99 8.78 -1.46 14.54
C CYS A 99 8.09 -2.77 14.92
N GLN A 100 6.89 -2.69 15.46
CA GLN A 100 6.12 -3.88 15.83
C GLN A 100 5.29 -4.47 14.69
N ASN A 101 5.12 -3.75 13.60
CA ASN A 101 4.46 -4.20 12.37
C ASN A 101 4.93 -3.37 11.17
N ILE A 102 4.66 -3.87 9.97
CA ILE A 102 4.76 -3.09 8.73
C ILE A 102 3.35 -2.65 8.33
N ASN A 103 3.13 -1.35 8.21
CA ASN A 103 1.85 -0.75 7.86
C ASN A 103 1.91 -0.21 6.43
N LEU A 104 1.15 -0.84 5.53
CA LEU A 104 1.05 -0.47 4.12
C LEU A 104 -0.11 0.51 3.95
N VAL A 105 0.19 1.79 3.78
CA VAL A 105 -0.83 2.85 3.66
C VAL A 105 -1.23 3.06 2.20
N SER A 106 -2.49 2.76 1.87
CA SER A 106 -3.07 2.83 0.51
C SER A 106 -2.31 1.99 -0.53
N PRO A 107 -2.06 0.69 -0.32
CA PRO A 107 -1.20 -0.13 -1.17
C PRO A 107 -1.91 -0.74 -2.39
N THR A 108 -3.25 -0.73 -2.45
CA THR A 108 -4.10 -1.53 -3.35
C THR A 108 -3.65 -1.52 -4.80
N HIS A 109 -3.33 -0.35 -5.33
CA HIS A 109 -3.00 -0.16 -6.74
C HIS A 109 -1.57 -0.58 -7.11
N PHE A 110 -0.75 -0.97 -6.13
CA PHE A 110 0.60 -1.51 -6.33
C PHE A 110 0.77 -2.96 -5.87
N LEU A 111 -0.30 -3.65 -5.52
CA LEU A 111 -0.24 -5.02 -4.99
C LEU A 111 0.57 -6.01 -5.85
N PRO A 112 0.48 -6.02 -7.19
CA PRO A 112 1.30 -6.93 -7.99
C PRO A 112 2.81 -6.77 -7.74
N SER A 113 3.25 -5.55 -7.44
CA SER A 113 4.66 -5.24 -7.14
C SER A 113 5.01 -5.33 -5.65
N ILE A 114 4.02 -5.17 -4.76
CA ILE A 114 4.21 -5.25 -3.30
C ILE A 114 4.29 -6.71 -2.84
N LEU A 115 3.45 -7.60 -3.37
CA LEU A 115 3.39 -9.00 -2.94
C LEU A 115 4.75 -9.72 -3.01
N PRO A 116 5.57 -9.54 -4.07
CA PRO A 116 6.93 -10.11 -4.08
C PRO A 116 7.84 -9.59 -2.95
N ALA A 117 7.68 -8.33 -2.54
CA ALA A 117 8.47 -7.74 -1.45
C ALA A 117 8.09 -8.30 -0.06
N LEU A 118 6.91 -8.91 0.08
CA LEU A 118 6.45 -9.57 1.30
C LEU A 118 6.94 -11.02 1.41
N ALA A 119 7.55 -11.57 0.37
CA ALA A 119 8.11 -12.91 0.37
C ALA A 119 9.66 -12.88 0.48
N PRO A 120 10.29 -13.73 1.33
CA PRO A 120 9.66 -14.60 2.33
C PRO A 120 8.95 -13.80 3.43
N LYS A 121 8.07 -14.49 4.20
CA LYS A 121 7.28 -13.86 5.27
C LYS A 121 8.15 -13.01 6.20
N LEU A 122 7.66 -11.81 6.52
CA LEU A 122 8.30 -10.91 7.47
C LEU A 122 8.18 -11.45 8.92
N PRO A 123 9.13 -11.16 9.80
CA PRO A 123 9.08 -11.57 11.21
C PRO A 123 8.06 -10.80 12.04
N VAL A 124 7.49 -9.72 11.50
CA VAL A 124 6.46 -8.89 12.13
C VAL A 124 5.16 -8.95 11.34
N PRO A 125 3.99 -8.69 11.96
CA PRO A 125 2.72 -8.59 11.25
C PRO A 125 2.75 -7.53 10.16
N VAL A 126 1.94 -7.72 9.11
CA VAL A 126 1.71 -6.72 8.07
C VAL A 126 0.29 -6.19 8.20
N VAL A 127 0.16 -4.89 8.38
CA VAL A 127 -1.11 -4.15 8.41
C VAL A 127 -1.42 -3.64 7.02
N TYR A 128 -2.59 -3.94 6.51
CA TYR A 128 -3.10 -3.43 5.25
C TYR A 128 -4.05 -2.27 5.52
N ASN A 129 -3.52 -1.05 5.48
CA ASN A 129 -4.25 0.18 5.78
C ASN A 129 -4.84 0.76 4.48
N CYS A 130 -6.14 0.58 4.29
CA CYS A 130 -6.84 0.94 3.07
C CYS A 130 -8.15 1.67 3.35
N GLY A 131 -8.74 2.25 2.31
CA GLY A 131 -10.01 2.95 2.40
C GLY A 131 -11.26 2.04 2.30
N GLY A 132 -11.10 0.72 2.32
CA GLY A 132 -12.21 -0.23 2.16
C GLY A 132 -12.76 -0.29 0.72
N TYR A 133 -11.98 0.14 -0.27
CA TYR A 133 -12.39 0.18 -1.68
C TYR A 133 -11.51 -0.78 -2.52
N GLU A 134 -11.58 -2.05 -2.18
CA GLU A 134 -10.89 -3.15 -2.85
C GLU A 134 -11.88 -4.05 -3.62
N SER A 135 -11.43 -4.65 -4.72
CA SER A 135 -12.22 -5.69 -5.37
C SER A 135 -12.21 -6.98 -4.54
N VAL A 136 -13.28 -7.78 -4.63
CA VAL A 136 -13.36 -9.08 -3.93
C VAL A 136 -12.21 -10.00 -4.32
N GLU A 137 -11.77 -9.96 -5.58
CA GLU A 137 -10.63 -10.73 -6.05
C GLU A 137 -9.34 -10.29 -5.36
N THR A 138 -9.12 -8.99 -5.24
CA THR A 138 -7.97 -8.43 -4.50
C THR A 138 -7.98 -8.86 -3.04
N LEU A 139 -9.13 -8.81 -2.37
CA LEU A 139 -9.26 -9.26 -0.97
C LEU A 139 -8.93 -10.74 -0.82
N ARG A 140 -9.37 -11.59 -1.73
CA ARG A 140 -9.04 -13.04 -1.71
C ARG A 140 -7.53 -13.29 -1.81
N VAL A 141 -6.83 -12.53 -2.65
CA VAL A 141 -5.36 -12.66 -2.77
C VAL A 141 -4.68 -12.17 -1.48
N LEU A 142 -5.18 -11.09 -0.89
CA LEU A 142 -4.67 -10.57 0.39
C LEU A 142 -4.91 -11.53 1.54
N GLU A 143 -6.08 -12.16 1.62
CA GLU A 143 -6.42 -13.16 2.64
C GLU A 143 -5.43 -14.33 2.66
N LEU A 144 -4.95 -14.76 1.48
CA LEU A 144 -3.94 -15.79 1.36
C LEU A 144 -2.52 -15.32 1.73
N SER A 145 -2.27 -14.02 1.73
CA SER A 145 -0.94 -13.42 1.83
C SER A 145 -0.69 -12.68 3.14
N LEU A 146 -1.73 -12.15 3.79
CA LEU A 146 -1.64 -11.23 4.92
C LEU A 146 -2.63 -11.58 6.03
N ILE A 147 -2.30 -11.19 7.27
CA ILE A 147 -3.26 -11.11 8.38
C ILE A 147 -3.83 -9.69 8.33
N HIS A 148 -5.16 -9.57 8.09
CA HIS A 148 -5.81 -8.28 7.86
C HIS A 148 -6.06 -7.47 9.14
N ILE A 149 -5.76 -6.16 9.04
CA ILE A 149 -6.50 -5.12 9.77
C ILE A 149 -6.85 -4.06 8.72
N SER A 150 -8.14 -3.92 8.37
CA SER A 150 -8.62 -2.79 7.59
C SER A 150 -9.15 -1.74 8.56
N GLU A 151 -8.67 -0.51 8.45
CA GLU A 151 -9.32 0.61 9.12
C GLU A 151 -10.44 1.15 8.24
N PRO A 152 -11.66 1.33 8.80
CA PRO A 152 -12.66 2.12 8.11
C PRO A 152 -12.16 3.56 7.95
N THR A 153 -12.46 4.17 6.81
CA THR A 153 -12.21 5.60 6.59
C THR A 153 -12.75 6.39 7.77
N ARG A 154 -11.89 7.14 8.45
CA ARG A 154 -12.32 8.04 9.52
C ARG A 154 -13.23 9.11 8.92
N PRO A 155 -14.39 9.41 9.54
CA PRO A 155 -15.26 10.51 9.14
C PRO A 155 -14.57 11.85 9.26
#